data_d105c99cd2cf0155030fc989d963bf4b
#
_entry.id   d105c99cd2cf0155030fc989d963bf4b
#
_cell.length_a   1.000
_cell.length_b   1.000
_cell.length_c   1.000
_cell.angle_alpha   90.00
_cell.angle_beta   90.00
_cell.angle_gamma   90.00
#
_symmetry.space_group_name_H-M   'P 1'
#
loop_
_entity.id
_entity.type
_entity.pdbx_description
1 polymer ?
#
loop_
_entity_poly.entity_id
_entity_poly.type
_entity_poly.pdbx_seq_one_letter_code
_entity_poly.pdbx_strand_id
1 'polypeptide(L)'
;PEPFLVMATQNPKGSAGTQLLPESQLDRFMICVSMGYPDVATEIEIARGKSASEEQETISPVIDAAGLCELQRVAGEVFVQDEIYNYIVQLVTATRNNQYIDLGLSPRGTIACTKIAKAWAFLQGRDYVLPEDVEEVFPDVARHRIVLNTRSRAAHVTELQVIAQILKEVPQPTAQK
;
A
#
# COMPACT_ATOMS: atom_id res chain seq x y z
N PRO A 1 6.98 21.81 -9.28
CA PRO A 1 5.94 21.60 -10.27
C PRO A 1 4.96 20.53 -9.80
N GLU A 2 3.70 20.64 -10.13
CA GLU A 2 2.69 19.62 -9.88
C GLU A 2 2.49 18.77 -11.15
N PRO A 3 2.19 17.48 -11.02
CA PRO A 3 2.17 16.71 -9.78
C PRO A 3 3.59 16.37 -9.28
N PHE A 4 3.78 16.35 -7.96
CA PHE A 4 5.03 15.86 -7.36
C PHE A 4 4.82 14.43 -6.87
N LEU A 5 5.49 13.47 -7.51
CA LEU A 5 5.43 12.04 -7.19
C LEU A 5 6.83 11.51 -6.86
N VAL A 6 6.92 10.70 -5.82
CA VAL A 6 8.15 9.99 -5.45
C VAL A 6 7.89 8.50 -5.51
N MET A 7 8.64 7.82 -6.35
CA MET A 7 8.74 6.36 -6.36
C MET A 7 10.15 5.97 -5.95
N ALA A 8 10.25 5.02 -5.02
CA ALA A 8 11.52 4.50 -4.55
C ALA A 8 11.51 2.97 -4.60
N THR A 9 12.65 2.39 -4.93
CA THR A 9 12.87 0.95 -4.85
C THR A 9 13.84 0.64 -3.73
N GLN A 10 13.59 -0.45 -3.01
CA GLN A 10 14.46 -0.92 -1.96
C GLN A 10 14.62 -2.44 -2.08
N ASN A 11 15.85 -2.93 -2.03
CA ASN A 11 16.09 -4.37 -1.95
C ASN A 11 16.11 -4.79 -0.48
N PRO A 12 15.11 -5.55 0.02
CA PRO A 12 15.00 -5.90 1.44
C PRO A 12 16.06 -6.90 1.92
N LYS A 13 16.74 -7.62 0.99
CA LYS A 13 17.77 -8.61 1.31
C LYS A 13 19.15 -8.02 1.00
N GLY A 14 19.72 -7.36 2.00
CA GLY A 14 21.13 -7.26 2.27
C GLY A 14 22.10 -7.15 1.08
N SER A 15 21.98 -6.12 0.25
CA SER A 15 23.16 -5.69 -0.49
C SER A 15 24.09 -5.00 0.52
N ALA A 16 25.27 -5.58 0.75
CA ALA A 16 26.30 -4.96 1.56
C ALA A 16 26.55 -3.54 1.03
N GLY A 17 26.20 -2.51 1.83
CA GLY A 17 26.39 -1.11 1.48
C GLY A 17 25.13 -0.28 1.25
N THR A 18 23.92 -0.85 1.21
CA THR A 18 22.68 -0.05 1.17
C THR A 18 22.10 0.12 2.56
N GLN A 19 22.02 1.36 3.01
CA GLN A 19 21.33 1.71 4.26
C GLN A 19 19.82 1.70 4.00
N LEU A 20 19.09 0.88 4.75
CA LEU A 20 17.62 0.89 4.73
C LEU A 20 17.10 2.27 5.14
N LEU A 21 16.02 2.72 4.51
CA LEU A 21 15.35 3.95 4.93
C LEU A 21 14.85 3.79 6.37
N PRO A 22 15.05 4.80 7.24
CA PRO A 22 14.47 4.81 8.57
C PRO A 22 12.94 4.71 8.53
N GLU A 23 12.34 4.09 9.54
CA GLU A 23 10.88 3.92 9.66
C GLU A 23 10.12 5.25 9.51
N SER A 24 10.66 6.34 10.08
CA SER A 24 10.08 7.68 9.99
C SER A 24 10.06 8.25 8.56
N GLN A 25 10.93 7.76 7.67
CA GLN A 25 10.92 8.10 6.25
C GLN A 25 9.99 7.17 5.47
N LEU A 26 9.96 5.88 5.80
CA LEU A 26 9.05 4.91 5.19
C LEU A 26 7.58 5.30 5.45
N ASP A 27 7.23 5.78 6.65
CA ASP A 27 5.87 6.24 6.99
C ASP A 27 5.34 7.36 6.08
N ARG A 28 6.22 8.06 5.34
CA ARG A 28 5.83 9.13 4.40
C ARG A 28 5.38 8.60 3.04
N PHE A 29 5.77 7.38 2.64
CA PHE A 29 5.29 6.76 1.41
C PHE A 29 3.85 6.26 1.61
N MET A 30 3.00 6.47 0.61
CA MET A 30 1.58 6.11 0.73
C MET A 30 1.36 4.61 0.77
N ILE A 31 2.02 3.86 -0.12
CA ILE A 31 1.94 2.41 -0.25
C ILE A 31 3.32 1.80 -0.42
N CYS A 32 3.42 0.53 -0.10
CA CYS A 32 4.56 -0.33 -0.39
C CYS A 32 4.07 -1.60 -1.06
N VAL A 33 4.48 -1.81 -2.30
CA VAL A 33 4.14 -2.99 -3.09
C VAL A 33 5.35 -3.89 -3.30
N SER A 34 5.12 -5.18 -3.54
CA SER A 34 6.16 -6.12 -3.92
C SER A 34 6.00 -6.48 -5.39
N MET A 35 7.08 -6.36 -6.15
CA MET A 35 7.06 -6.75 -7.57
C MET A 35 7.19 -8.26 -7.78
N GLY A 36 7.61 -9.01 -6.75
CA GLY A 36 7.86 -10.44 -6.90
C GLY A 36 9.04 -10.77 -7.81
N TYR A 37 9.06 -12.00 -8.30
CA TYR A 37 9.99 -12.46 -9.33
C TYR A 37 9.27 -12.52 -10.67
N PRO A 38 10.00 -12.40 -11.81
CA PRO A 38 9.42 -12.61 -13.13
C PRO A 38 8.93 -14.07 -13.28
N ASP A 39 8.05 -14.30 -14.20
CA ASP A 39 7.66 -15.66 -14.58
C ASP A 39 8.81 -16.37 -15.31
N VAL A 40 8.70 -17.69 -15.45
CA VAL A 40 9.76 -18.53 -16.04
C VAL A 40 10.10 -18.12 -17.47
N ALA A 41 9.11 -17.70 -18.25
CA ALA A 41 9.33 -17.30 -19.65
C ALA A 41 10.15 -16.01 -19.73
N THR A 42 9.77 -15.01 -18.93
CA THR A 42 10.48 -13.73 -18.80
C THR A 42 11.90 -13.93 -18.25
N GLU A 43 12.07 -14.83 -17.27
CA GLU A 43 13.39 -15.13 -16.68
C GLU A 43 14.34 -15.77 -17.72
N ILE A 44 13.81 -16.64 -18.60
CA ILE A 44 14.57 -17.21 -19.71
C ILE A 44 15.00 -16.12 -20.70
N GLU A 45 14.14 -15.15 -21.02
CA GLU A 45 14.48 -14.04 -21.90
C GLU A 45 15.56 -13.14 -21.31
N ILE A 46 15.47 -12.84 -20.03
CA ILE A 46 16.50 -12.11 -19.29
C ILE A 46 17.84 -12.88 -19.35
N ALA A 47 17.81 -14.19 -19.12
CA ALA A 47 19.02 -15.04 -19.19
C ALA A 47 19.62 -15.11 -20.58
N ARG A 48 18.84 -14.94 -21.64
CA ARG A 48 19.31 -14.84 -23.04
C ARG A 48 19.91 -13.48 -23.39
N GLY A 49 19.93 -12.53 -22.44
CA GLY A 49 20.47 -11.20 -22.65
C GLY A 49 19.53 -10.24 -23.36
N LYS A 50 18.26 -10.61 -23.57
CA LYS A 50 17.21 -9.67 -23.96
C LYS A 50 16.94 -8.79 -22.75
N SER A 51 17.67 -7.71 -22.62
CA SER A 51 17.38 -6.72 -21.58
C SER A 51 16.22 -5.85 -22.06
N ALA A 52 15.37 -5.41 -21.12
CA ALA A 52 14.30 -4.46 -21.39
C ALA A 52 14.76 -3.14 -22.06
N SER A 53 16.08 -2.91 -22.12
CA SER A 53 16.68 -1.75 -22.82
C SER A 53 16.56 -1.82 -24.35
N GLU A 54 16.39 -2.99 -24.94
CA GLU A 54 16.20 -3.11 -26.40
C GLU A 54 14.71 -2.95 -26.80
N GLU A 55 13.79 -3.17 -25.86
CA GLU A 55 12.35 -2.96 -26.03
C GLU A 55 11.85 -1.63 -25.43
N GLN A 56 12.74 -0.77 -24.95
CA GLN A 56 12.39 0.62 -24.60
C GLN A 56 12.02 1.46 -25.84
N GLU A 57 11.54 0.81 -26.89
CA GLU A 57 10.89 1.46 -28.01
C GLU A 57 9.65 2.21 -27.49
N THR A 58 9.86 3.52 -27.30
CA THR A 58 8.81 4.55 -27.32
C THR A 58 7.51 4.18 -26.59
N ILE A 59 7.61 4.08 -25.25
CA ILE A 59 6.39 4.16 -24.44
C ILE A 59 5.79 5.56 -24.66
N SER A 60 4.69 5.62 -25.37
CA SER A 60 3.96 6.86 -25.54
C SER A 60 3.29 7.28 -24.23
N PRO A 61 3.32 8.56 -23.85
CA PRO A 61 2.62 9.02 -22.66
C PRO A 61 1.11 8.78 -22.83
N VAL A 62 0.49 8.16 -21.82
CA VAL A 62 -0.96 7.89 -21.78
C VAL A 62 -1.72 9.09 -21.24
N ILE A 63 -1.08 9.89 -20.38
CA ILE A 63 -1.66 11.05 -19.73
C ILE A 63 -0.56 12.09 -19.51
N ASP A 64 -0.92 13.36 -19.59
CA ASP A 64 -0.02 14.46 -19.23
C ASP A 64 -0.13 14.85 -17.74
N ALA A 65 0.70 15.77 -17.30
CA ALA A 65 0.73 16.23 -15.91
C ALA A 65 -0.61 16.87 -15.48
N ALA A 66 -1.25 17.63 -16.36
CA ALA A 66 -2.52 18.28 -16.08
C ALA A 66 -3.65 17.25 -15.92
N GLY A 67 -3.71 16.26 -16.80
CA GLY A 67 -4.66 15.16 -16.70
C GLY A 67 -4.46 14.33 -15.42
N LEU A 68 -3.21 14.09 -15.00
CA LEU A 68 -2.94 13.38 -13.75
C LEU A 68 -3.38 14.19 -12.53
N CYS A 69 -3.16 15.51 -12.51
CA CYS A 69 -3.66 16.39 -11.46
C CYS A 69 -5.20 16.34 -11.38
N GLU A 70 -5.88 16.34 -12.53
CA GLU A 70 -7.34 16.25 -12.58
C GLU A 70 -7.84 14.90 -12.06
N LEU A 71 -7.21 13.78 -12.43
CA LEU A 71 -7.54 12.46 -11.87
C LEU A 71 -7.35 12.42 -10.34
N GLN A 72 -6.27 13.02 -9.83
CA GLN A 72 -6.03 13.11 -8.38
C GLN A 72 -7.11 13.94 -7.68
N ARG A 73 -7.56 15.04 -8.31
CA ARG A 73 -8.64 15.88 -7.78
C ARG A 73 -9.95 15.10 -7.71
N VAL A 74 -10.35 14.45 -8.80
CA VAL A 74 -11.61 13.69 -8.87
C VAL A 74 -11.58 12.50 -7.90
N ALA A 75 -10.48 11.75 -7.84
CA ALA A 75 -10.32 10.66 -6.87
C ALA A 75 -10.42 11.17 -5.42
N GLY A 76 -9.95 12.39 -5.15
CA GLY A 76 -10.08 13.04 -3.84
C GLY A 76 -11.52 13.38 -3.45
N GLU A 77 -12.43 13.52 -4.40
CA GLU A 77 -13.86 13.83 -4.19
C GLU A 77 -14.73 12.60 -3.95
N VAL A 78 -14.20 11.39 -4.15
CA VAL A 78 -14.91 10.14 -3.86
C VAL A 78 -15.46 10.16 -2.43
N PHE A 79 -16.75 9.86 -2.29
CA PHE A 79 -17.46 9.93 -1.02
C PHE A 79 -17.02 8.81 -0.07
N VAL A 80 -16.92 9.13 1.21
CA VAL A 80 -16.61 8.17 2.28
C VAL A 80 -17.60 8.36 3.40
N GLN A 81 -18.38 7.33 3.72
CA GLN A 81 -19.31 7.35 4.86
C GLN A 81 -18.55 7.32 6.19
N ASP A 82 -19.19 7.83 7.25
CA ASP A 82 -18.60 7.86 8.60
C ASP A 82 -18.27 6.45 9.12
N GLU A 83 -19.06 5.46 8.75
CA GLU A 83 -18.83 4.05 9.09
C GLU A 83 -17.53 3.51 8.48
N ILE A 84 -17.18 3.95 7.28
CA ILE A 84 -15.90 3.59 6.64
C ILE A 84 -14.73 4.27 7.35
N TYR A 85 -14.86 5.55 7.73
CA TYR A 85 -13.83 6.21 8.55
C TYR A 85 -13.63 5.49 9.89
N ASN A 86 -14.73 5.11 10.55
CA ASN A 86 -14.68 4.34 11.78
C ASN A 86 -13.99 2.99 11.58
N TYR A 87 -14.29 2.29 10.49
CA TYR A 87 -13.65 1.02 10.14
C TYR A 87 -12.14 1.16 9.95
N ILE A 88 -11.70 2.15 9.17
CA ILE A 88 -10.27 2.46 8.99
C ILE A 88 -9.60 2.73 10.34
N VAL A 89 -10.22 3.53 11.20
CA VAL A 89 -9.67 3.85 12.53
C VAL A 89 -9.61 2.61 13.43
N GLN A 90 -10.59 1.71 13.36
CA GLN A 90 -10.57 0.44 14.10
C GLN A 90 -9.43 -0.45 13.61
N LEU A 91 -9.22 -0.61 12.31
CA LEU A 91 -8.08 -1.35 11.74
C LEU A 91 -6.75 -0.77 12.21
N VAL A 92 -6.59 0.56 12.11
CA VAL A 92 -5.36 1.25 12.58
C VAL A 92 -5.16 1.06 14.09
N THR A 93 -6.22 1.16 14.88
CA THR A 93 -6.17 0.94 16.33
C THR A 93 -5.80 -0.50 16.67
N ALA A 94 -6.34 -1.46 15.92
CA ALA A 94 -5.97 -2.87 16.07
C ALA A 94 -4.48 -3.11 15.82
N THR A 95 -3.83 -2.39 14.89
CA THR A 95 -2.37 -2.50 14.73
C THR A 95 -1.60 -2.03 15.95
N ARG A 96 -2.08 -1.00 16.67
CA ARG A 96 -1.43 -0.45 17.86
C ARG A 96 -1.58 -1.32 19.10
N ASN A 97 -2.62 -2.16 19.12
CA ASN A 97 -2.96 -3.02 20.27
C ASN A 97 -2.66 -4.51 20.01
N ASN A 98 -1.99 -4.84 18.89
CA ASN A 98 -1.72 -6.23 18.53
C ASN A 98 -0.50 -6.77 19.29
N GLN A 99 -0.62 -8.01 19.80
CA GLN A 99 0.43 -8.67 20.60
C GLN A 99 1.74 -8.95 19.84
N TYR A 100 1.75 -8.88 18.49
CA TYR A 100 2.91 -9.13 17.63
C TYR A 100 3.55 -7.84 17.11
N ILE A 101 2.95 -6.68 17.35
CA ILE A 101 3.39 -5.38 16.84
C ILE A 101 4.00 -4.58 18.00
N ASP A 102 5.17 -4.01 17.77
CA ASP A 102 5.85 -3.07 18.64
C ASP A 102 5.46 -1.62 18.31
N LEU A 103 5.40 -1.31 17.02
CA LEU A 103 4.94 -0.02 16.52
C LEU A 103 3.83 -0.22 15.49
N GLY A 104 2.62 0.25 15.78
CA GLY A 104 1.47 0.26 14.88
C GLY A 104 1.42 1.53 14.01
N LEU A 105 0.40 1.63 13.15
CA LEU A 105 0.23 2.74 12.22
C LEU A 105 0.07 4.09 12.95
N SER A 106 0.75 5.11 12.42
CA SER A 106 0.58 6.50 12.81
C SER A 106 -0.73 7.09 12.23
N PRO A 107 -1.16 8.31 12.65
CA PRO A 107 -2.26 9.01 11.99
C PRO A 107 -2.03 9.27 10.49
N ARG A 108 -0.76 9.30 10.03
CA ARG A 108 -0.45 9.34 8.58
C ARG A 108 -0.90 8.09 7.86
N GLY A 109 -0.79 6.92 8.51
CA GLY A 109 -1.32 5.67 7.96
C GLY A 109 -2.83 5.70 7.79
N THR A 110 -3.59 6.29 8.73
CA THR A 110 -5.04 6.51 8.60
C THR A 110 -5.36 7.36 7.38
N ILE A 111 -4.66 8.50 7.22
CA ILE A 111 -4.86 9.42 6.08
C ILE A 111 -4.48 8.72 4.77
N ALA A 112 -3.37 7.97 4.73
CA ALA A 112 -2.95 7.24 3.55
C ALA A 112 -3.99 6.18 3.17
N CYS A 113 -4.48 5.38 4.12
CA CYS A 113 -5.50 4.37 3.88
C CYS A 113 -6.77 4.98 3.27
N THR A 114 -7.27 6.09 3.85
CA THR A 114 -8.44 6.80 3.30
C THR A 114 -8.21 7.27 1.87
N LYS A 115 -7.05 7.88 1.58
CA LYS A 115 -6.74 8.40 0.24
C LYS A 115 -6.63 7.28 -0.80
N ILE A 116 -5.97 6.18 -0.43
CA ILE A 116 -5.79 5.05 -1.35
C ILE A 116 -7.11 4.30 -1.55
N ALA A 117 -7.96 4.14 -0.52
CA ALA A 117 -9.29 3.56 -0.67
C ALA A 117 -10.18 4.38 -1.62
N LYS A 118 -10.13 5.72 -1.53
CA LYS A 118 -10.79 6.62 -2.51
C LYS A 118 -10.28 6.42 -3.93
N ALA A 119 -8.97 6.37 -4.11
CA ALA A 119 -8.35 6.16 -5.41
C ALA A 119 -8.71 4.77 -5.97
N TRP A 120 -8.75 3.74 -5.12
CA TRP A 120 -9.16 2.39 -5.51
C TRP A 120 -10.62 2.35 -5.96
N ALA A 121 -11.54 2.92 -5.18
CA ALA A 121 -12.96 3.02 -5.57
C ALA A 121 -13.13 3.76 -6.90
N PHE A 122 -12.41 4.87 -7.10
CA PHE A 122 -12.39 5.61 -8.36
C PHE A 122 -11.93 4.75 -9.54
N LEU A 123 -10.84 3.99 -9.39
CA LEU A 123 -10.35 3.06 -10.41
C LEU A 123 -11.34 1.94 -10.72
N GLN A 124 -12.21 1.57 -9.77
CA GLN A 124 -13.32 0.64 -9.97
C GLN A 124 -14.57 1.31 -10.58
N GLY A 125 -14.48 2.58 -10.98
CA GLY A 125 -15.57 3.34 -11.59
C GLY A 125 -16.66 3.78 -10.60
N ARG A 126 -16.34 3.88 -9.30
CA ARG A 126 -17.29 4.27 -8.25
C ARG A 126 -16.95 5.64 -7.68
N ASP A 127 -17.95 6.38 -7.24
CA ASP A 127 -17.86 7.68 -6.58
C ASP A 127 -18.02 7.57 -5.04
N TYR A 128 -18.01 6.35 -4.49
CA TYR A 128 -18.07 6.06 -3.06
C TYR A 128 -17.17 4.87 -2.70
N VAL A 129 -16.68 4.86 -1.45
CA VAL A 129 -15.82 3.83 -0.89
C VAL A 129 -16.66 2.75 -0.21
N LEU A 130 -16.29 1.48 -0.46
CA LEU A 130 -16.84 0.29 0.21
C LEU A 130 -15.84 -0.24 1.27
N PRO A 131 -16.30 -1.03 2.26
CA PRO A 131 -15.40 -1.71 3.20
C PRO A 131 -14.34 -2.58 2.50
N GLU A 132 -14.73 -3.26 1.42
CA GLU A 132 -13.86 -4.12 0.60
C GLU A 132 -12.71 -3.34 -0.04
N ASP A 133 -12.92 -2.06 -0.39
CA ASP A 133 -11.84 -1.20 -0.92
C ASP A 133 -10.78 -0.95 0.15
N VAL A 134 -11.22 -0.77 1.40
CA VAL A 134 -10.30 -0.59 2.53
C VAL A 134 -9.51 -1.87 2.76
N GLU A 135 -10.16 -3.04 2.74
CA GLU A 135 -9.48 -4.33 2.91
C GLU A 135 -8.44 -4.61 1.84
N GLU A 136 -8.76 -4.27 0.59
CA GLU A 136 -7.86 -4.46 -0.55
C GLU A 136 -6.58 -3.64 -0.41
N VAL A 137 -6.69 -2.37 -0.02
CA VAL A 137 -5.54 -1.47 0.02
C VAL A 137 -4.80 -1.47 1.36
N PHE A 138 -5.43 -1.94 2.43
CA PHE A 138 -4.87 -1.87 3.78
C PHE A 138 -3.53 -2.60 3.93
N PRO A 139 -3.28 -3.79 3.33
CA PRO A 139 -2.00 -4.45 3.40
C PRO A 139 -0.85 -3.60 2.82
N ASP A 140 -1.06 -2.96 1.69
CA ASP A 140 -0.02 -2.15 1.04
C ASP A 140 0.23 -0.82 1.76
N VAL A 141 -0.78 -0.30 2.46
CA VAL A 141 -0.63 0.86 3.34
C VAL A 141 0.07 0.51 4.64
N ALA A 142 -0.20 -0.68 5.22
CA ALA A 142 0.22 -1.05 6.56
C ALA A 142 1.61 -1.70 6.63
N ARG A 143 1.96 -2.56 5.64
CA ARG A 143 3.11 -3.46 5.72
C ARG A 143 4.46 -2.79 5.99
N HIS A 144 4.67 -1.57 5.52
CA HIS A 144 5.92 -0.82 5.70
C HIS A 144 5.88 0.15 6.89
N ARG A 145 4.77 0.18 7.62
CA ARG A 145 4.52 1.06 8.77
C ARG A 145 4.48 0.33 10.10
N ILE A 146 4.25 -0.98 10.09
CA ILE A 146 4.24 -1.76 11.32
C ILE A 146 5.63 -2.33 11.60
N VAL A 147 6.02 -2.33 12.86
CA VAL A 147 7.26 -2.96 13.35
C VAL A 147 6.88 -4.14 14.22
N LEU A 148 7.35 -5.30 13.83
CA LEU A 148 7.10 -6.54 14.57
C LEU A 148 8.02 -6.66 15.78
N ASN A 149 7.49 -7.17 16.89
CA ASN A 149 8.23 -7.40 18.15
C ASN A 149 8.95 -8.76 18.16
N THR A 150 9.64 -9.04 19.27
CA THR A 150 10.38 -10.31 19.48
C THR A 150 9.47 -11.52 19.52
N ARG A 151 8.21 -11.39 19.98
CA ARG A 151 7.22 -12.48 20.02
C ARG A 151 6.85 -12.95 18.62
N SER A 152 6.67 -12.01 17.68
CA SER A 152 6.38 -12.34 16.28
C SER A 152 7.52 -13.13 15.63
N ARG A 153 8.78 -12.76 15.93
CA ARG A 153 9.96 -13.46 15.44
C ARG A 153 10.02 -14.89 15.98
N ALA A 154 9.75 -15.08 17.28
CA ALA A 154 9.69 -16.40 17.91
C ALA A 154 8.56 -17.28 17.33
N ALA A 155 7.45 -16.67 16.95
CA ALA A 155 6.30 -17.33 16.35
C ALA A 155 6.42 -17.48 14.81
N HIS A 156 7.49 -16.98 14.19
CA HIS A 156 7.69 -16.93 12.73
C HIS A 156 6.54 -16.28 11.97
N VAL A 157 5.94 -15.24 12.55
CA VAL A 157 4.82 -14.51 11.95
C VAL A 157 5.33 -13.30 11.18
N THR A 158 4.83 -13.12 9.96
CA THR A 158 5.17 -12.00 9.08
C THR A 158 4.19 -10.84 9.22
N GLU A 159 4.58 -9.64 8.74
CA GLU A 159 3.74 -8.45 8.70
C GLU A 159 2.41 -8.73 7.99
N LEU A 160 2.44 -9.37 6.83
CA LEU A 160 1.23 -9.68 6.06
C LEU A 160 0.30 -10.67 6.79
N GLN A 161 0.85 -11.63 7.55
CA GLN A 161 0.05 -12.55 8.36
C GLN A 161 -0.64 -11.83 9.50
N VAL A 162 0.05 -10.90 10.18
CA VAL A 162 -0.56 -10.07 11.24
C VAL A 162 -1.65 -9.17 10.66
N ILE A 163 -1.39 -8.52 9.53
CA ILE A 163 -2.38 -7.69 8.84
C ILE A 163 -3.62 -8.50 8.45
N ALA A 164 -3.43 -9.68 7.86
CA ALA A 164 -4.53 -10.58 7.49
C ALA A 164 -5.35 -11.05 8.71
N GLN A 165 -4.69 -11.24 9.86
CA GLN A 165 -5.38 -11.54 11.11
C GLN A 165 -6.23 -10.34 11.57
N ILE A 166 -5.68 -9.13 11.57
CA ILE A 166 -6.38 -7.90 11.97
C ILE A 166 -7.63 -7.68 11.09
N LEU A 167 -7.50 -7.85 9.76
CA LEU A 167 -8.62 -7.74 8.83
C LEU A 167 -9.75 -8.75 9.13
N LYS A 168 -9.43 -9.93 9.63
CA LYS A 168 -10.42 -10.94 10.03
C LYS A 168 -11.08 -10.65 11.39
N GLU A 169 -10.34 -10.02 12.30
CA GLU A 169 -10.80 -9.75 13.67
C GLU A 169 -11.65 -8.48 13.77
N VAL A 170 -11.38 -7.49 12.93
CA VAL A 170 -12.13 -6.23 12.90
C VAL A 170 -13.33 -6.39 11.97
N PRO A 171 -14.57 -6.34 12.49
CA PRO A 171 -15.75 -6.56 11.67
C PRO A 171 -15.97 -5.41 10.69
N GLN A 172 -16.34 -5.74 9.46
CA GLN A 172 -16.80 -4.76 8.48
C GLN A 172 -18.05 -4.03 8.97
N PRO A 173 -18.22 -2.74 8.63
CA PRO A 173 -19.46 -2.04 8.89
C PRO A 173 -20.59 -2.69 8.08
N THR A 174 -21.68 -3.05 8.76
CA THR A 174 -22.89 -3.51 8.10
C THR A 174 -23.65 -2.31 7.54
N ALA A 175 -24.06 -2.40 6.27
CA ALA A 175 -24.93 -1.38 5.67
C ALA A 175 -26.17 -1.22 6.55
N GLN A 176 -26.32 -0.07 7.23
CA GLN A 176 -27.59 0.27 7.85
C GLN A 176 -28.58 0.51 6.73
N LYS A 177 -29.70 -0.24 6.76
CA LYS A 177 -30.83 -0.07 5.84
C LYS A 177 -31.58 1.22 6.16
#